data_fc7530f993563f346a57f6c74fc21c6f
#
_entry.id   fc7530f993563f346a57f6c74fc21c6f
#
_cell.length_a   1.000
_cell.length_b   1.000
_cell.length_c   1.000
_cell.angle_alpha   90.00
_cell.angle_beta   90.00
_cell.angle_gamma   90.00
#
_symmetry.space_group_name_H-M   'P 1'
#
loop_
_entity.id
_entity.type
_entity.pdbx_description
1 polymer ?
#
loop_
_entity_poly.entity_id
_entity_poly.type
_entity_poly.pdbx_seq_one_letter_code
_entity_poly.pdbx_strand_id
1 'polypeptide(L)'
;MAARRRRRRKNKNGTLFFCIVVEIIAVLALIGILRWPYSQADRISQKRKPVVQELHISRINISHEVQKQAQSHIIIGEIGGEEIIYPASMTKIMTAIVAIEELSDLEQEITLTSDMFAGLYERDATQAGFQPDETVRAIDLLYGVMLPSGAECCIALADSIAGSEEGFVELMNQKAEKLGMDGTHFCDTTGLHDPDHYSTAKDIAILLKYAIRNDTFREIIESPYHSTPGTNIHPDGITFYSSMFNHLPDPTVTGGKILGGKTGFTNDAGLCLASYAEIDGTEYILVTAGAFSAGTPHIDDAVTIYNRLGEAALALHDE
;
A
#
# COMPACT_ATOMS: atom_id res chain seq x y z
N MET A 1 50.09 51.68 -15.44
CA MET A 1 50.20 50.27 -15.01
C MET A 1 49.01 49.92 -14.13
N ALA A 2 48.00 49.17 -14.64
CA ALA A 2 46.75 48.87 -13.96
C ALA A 2 46.74 47.39 -13.65
N ALA A 3 46.75 47.01 -12.36
CA ALA A 3 46.70 45.67 -11.89
C ALA A 3 45.22 45.16 -11.83
N ARG A 4 44.84 44.21 -12.67
CA ARG A 4 43.53 43.52 -12.67
C ARG A 4 43.46 42.54 -11.53
N ARG A 5 42.62 42.82 -10.50
CA ARG A 5 42.17 41.82 -9.50
C ARG A 5 41.17 40.87 -10.12
N ARG A 6 41.52 39.56 -10.33
CA ARG A 6 40.63 38.47 -10.64
C ARG A 6 39.89 38.05 -9.36
N ARG A 7 38.58 38.30 -9.29
CA ARG A 7 37.68 37.69 -8.28
C ARG A 7 37.43 36.21 -8.62
N ARG A 8 37.91 35.31 -7.77
CA ARG A 8 37.53 33.88 -7.80
C ARG A 8 36.04 33.75 -7.46
N ARG A 9 35.22 33.36 -8.45
CA ARG A 9 33.86 32.87 -8.19
C ARG A 9 33.99 31.51 -7.50
N LYS A 10 33.56 31.38 -6.25
CA LYS A 10 33.35 30.10 -5.58
C LYS A 10 32.19 29.35 -6.27
N ASN A 11 32.53 28.18 -6.76
CA ASN A 11 31.64 27.30 -7.48
C ASN A 11 30.65 26.68 -6.47
N LYS A 12 29.40 27.17 -6.42
CA LYS A 12 28.33 26.64 -5.58
C LYS A 12 27.78 25.29 -6.08
N ASN A 13 28.23 24.85 -7.26
CA ASN A 13 27.76 23.60 -7.87
C ASN A 13 28.45 22.34 -7.32
N GLY A 14 29.57 22.49 -6.58
CA GLY A 14 30.31 21.35 -6.02
C GLY A 14 29.57 20.68 -4.85
N THR A 15 28.88 21.46 -4.02
CA THR A 15 28.16 20.92 -2.84
C THR A 15 26.88 20.18 -3.25
N LEU A 16 26.18 20.70 -4.26
CA LEU A 16 24.97 20.03 -4.79
C LEU A 16 25.32 18.70 -5.49
N PHE A 17 26.43 18.66 -6.19
CA PHE A 17 26.92 17.43 -6.86
C PHE A 17 27.38 16.38 -5.83
N PHE A 18 27.92 16.79 -4.70
CA PHE A 18 28.36 15.89 -3.62
C PHE A 18 27.16 15.24 -2.91
N CYS A 19 26.09 15.98 -2.64
CA CYS A 19 24.86 15.44 -2.05
C CYS A 19 24.19 14.41 -2.98
N ILE A 20 24.08 14.70 -4.29
CA ILE A 20 23.52 13.77 -5.28
C ILE A 20 24.36 12.48 -5.39
N VAL A 21 25.69 12.58 -5.32
CA VAL A 21 26.58 11.40 -5.37
C VAL A 21 26.49 10.55 -4.11
N VAL A 22 26.31 11.15 -2.93
CA VAL A 22 26.12 10.42 -1.66
C VAL A 22 24.79 9.68 -1.65
N GLU A 23 23.70 10.30 -2.16
CA GLU A 23 22.40 9.65 -2.31
C GLU A 23 22.45 8.49 -3.30
N ILE A 24 23.13 8.63 -4.43
CA ILE A 24 23.33 7.55 -5.42
C ILE A 24 24.17 6.40 -4.81
N ILE A 25 25.17 6.69 -3.99
CA ILE A 25 25.99 5.67 -3.32
C ILE A 25 25.17 4.92 -2.25
N ALA A 26 24.30 5.61 -1.51
CA ALA A 26 23.39 4.98 -0.54
C ALA A 26 22.37 4.05 -1.25
N VAL A 27 21.78 4.48 -2.36
CA VAL A 27 20.88 3.68 -3.18
C VAL A 27 21.59 2.47 -3.78
N LEU A 28 22.82 2.64 -4.30
CA LEU A 28 23.63 1.55 -4.85
C LEU A 28 24.09 0.56 -3.75
N ALA A 29 24.33 1.03 -2.52
CA ALA A 29 24.64 0.19 -1.38
C ALA A 29 23.40 -0.64 -0.95
N LEU A 30 22.19 -0.04 -0.93
CA LEU A 30 20.93 -0.73 -0.70
C LEU A 30 20.67 -1.81 -1.77
N ILE A 31 20.84 -1.48 -3.05
CA ILE A 31 20.73 -2.43 -4.17
C ILE A 31 21.80 -3.54 -4.08
N GLY A 32 23.03 -3.21 -3.70
CA GLY A 32 24.12 -4.17 -3.52
C GLY A 32 23.87 -5.15 -2.37
N ILE A 33 23.18 -4.72 -1.32
CA ILE A 33 22.84 -5.55 -0.16
C ILE A 33 21.61 -6.43 -0.46
N LEU A 34 20.67 -5.99 -1.28
CA LEU A 34 19.55 -6.80 -1.77
C LEU A 34 19.99 -7.91 -2.73
N ARG A 35 21.22 -7.88 -3.27
CA ARG A 35 21.82 -8.94 -4.09
C ARG A 35 22.59 -10.01 -3.31
N TRP A 36 22.42 -10.10 -1.98
CA TRP A 36 23.07 -11.19 -1.21
C TRP A 36 22.50 -12.54 -1.62
N PRO A 37 23.36 -13.53 -1.96
CA PRO A 37 22.92 -14.80 -2.49
C PRO A 37 22.15 -15.60 -1.44
N TYR A 38 20.99 -16.10 -1.81
CA TYR A 38 20.33 -17.21 -1.14
C TYR A 38 21.33 -18.35 -0.95
N SER A 39 21.27 -19.00 0.20
CA SER A 39 22.20 -20.05 0.60
C SER A 39 22.25 -21.19 -0.43
N GLN A 40 23.38 -21.93 -0.46
CA GLN A 40 23.64 -23.02 -1.42
C GLN A 40 22.64 -24.19 -1.39
N ALA A 41 21.62 -24.16 -0.53
CA ALA A 41 20.58 -25.19 -0.43
C ALA A 41 19.55 -25.16 -1.58
N ASP A 42 19.43 -24.03 -2.31
CA ASP A 42 18.40 -23.84 -3.35
C ASP A 42 18.84 -24.21 -4.77
N ARG A 43 20.00 -24.85 -4.96
CA ARG A 43 20.50 -25.23 -6.29
C ARG A 43 19.82 -26.43 -6.95
N ILE A 44 18.81 -27.04 -6.33
CA ILE A 44 18.20 -28.29 -6.84
C ILE A 44 16.83 -28.10 -7.48
N SER A 45 16.32 -26.89 -7.61
CA SER A 45 15.06 -26.61 -8.34
C SER A 45 15.28 -25.69 -9.54
N GLN A 46 16.08 -26.13 -10.51
CA GLN A 46 16.23 -25.40 -11.76
C GLN A 46 15.07 -25.68 -12.71
N LYS A 47 14.15 -24.73 -12.83
CA LYS A 47 13.49 -24.21 -14.06
C LYS A 47 12.33 -23.26 -13.73
N ARG A 48 12.52 -22.38 -12.79
CA ARG A 48 11.57 -21.23 -12.64
C ARG A 48 12.33 -19.94 -12.95
N LYS A 49 11.72 -19.09 -13.77
CA LYS A 49 12.23 -17.72 -14.01
C LYS A 49 12.46 -17.07 -12.64
N PRO A 50 13.49 -16.24 -12.46
CA PRO A 50 13.67 -15.51 -11.22
C PRO A 50 12.38 -14.71 -10.96
N VAL A 51 11.82 -14.90 -9.77
CA VAL A 51 10.70 -14.08 -9.28
C VAL A 51 11.27 -12.69 -9.11
N VAL A 52 10.86 -11.77 -9.95
CA VAL A 52 11.20 -10.35 -9.81
C VAL A 52 10.33 -9.84 -8.68
N GLN A 53 10.93 -9.63 -7.51
CA GLN A 53 10.28 -8.89 -6.42
C GLN A 53 10.34 -7.41 -6.78
N GLU A 54 9.18 -6.83 -7.03
CA GLU A 54 9.08 -5.41 -7.33
C GLU A 54 8.96 -4.63 -6.03
N LEU A 55 9.80 -3.62 -5.90
CA LEU A 55 9.94 -2.82 -4.70
C LEU A 55 9.83 -1.34 -5.05
N HIS A 56 8.83 -0.67 -4.52
CA HIS A 56 8.71 0.78 -4.62
C HIS A 56 8.71 1.40 -3.22
N ILE A 57 9.69 2.26 -2.93
CA ILE A 57 9.82 2.94 -1.64
C ILE A 57 9.72 4.44 -1.89
N SER A 58 8.74 5.09 -1.27
CA SER A 58 8.62 6.54 -1.34
C SER A 58 8.67 7.20 0.03
N ARG A 59 9.41 8.30 0.14
CA ARG A 59 9.54 9.10 1.35
C ARG A 59 8.42 10.14 1.42
N ILE A 60 7.72 10.20 2.55
CA ILE A 60 6.75 11.24 2.85
C ILE A 60 7.34 12.16 3.91
N ASN A 61 7.70 13.39 3.55
CA ASN A 61 8.08 14.41 4.53
C ASN A 61 6.81 15.08 5.06
N ILE A 62 6.53 14.93 6.35
CA ILE A 62 5.44 15.64 7.03
C ILE A 62 6.05 16.71 7.94
N SER A 63 6.46 17.86 7.40
CA SER A 63 6.58 19.07 8.17
C SER A 63 5.40 19.98 7.83
N HIS A 64 4.74 20.54 8.85
CA HIS A 64 3.54 21.39 8.71
C HIS A 64 3.73 22.61 7.81
N GLU A 65 4.96 23.07 7.58
CA GLU A 65 5.26 24.19 6.66
C GLU A 65 5.45 23.77 5.20
N VAL A 66 5.68 22.49 4.92
CA VAL A 66 5.93 21.95 3.57
C VAL A 66 4.63 21.54 2.85
N GLN A 67 3.49 21.50 3.54
CA GLN A 67 2.20 21.15 2.95
C GLN A 67 1.77 22.02 1.74
N LYS A 68 2.38 23.20 1.55
CA LYS A 68 2.08 24.09 0.41
C LYS A 68 2.99 23.90 -0.82
N GLN A 69 4.07 23.12 -0.74
CA GLN A 69 5.03 22.94 -1.85
C GLN A 69 5.36 21.48 -2.20
N ALA A 70 4.82 20.49 -1.51
CA ALA A 70 5.24 19.10 -1.66
C ALA A 70 4.43 18.34 -2.71
N GLN A 71 4.69 18.59 -3.97
CA GLN A 71 4.42 17.65 -5.08
C GLN A 71 5.64 16.78 -5.42
N SER A 72 6.76 16.89 -4.71
CA SER A 72 7.94 16.07 -4.99
C SER A 72 7.86 14.74 -4.25
N HIS A 73 7.65 13.67 -4.99
CA HIS A 73 7.89 12.31 -4.53
C HIS A 73 9.40 12.05 -4.58
N ILE A 74 10.01 11.64 -3.47
CA ILE A 74 11.37 11.15 -3.48
C ILE A 74 11.28 9.63 -3.42
N ILE A 75 11.56 8.98 -4.54
CA ILE A 75 11.75 7.53 -4.62
C ILE A 75 13.16 7.29 -4.12
N ILE A 76 13.32 6.52 -3.04
CA ILE A 76 14.63 6.21 -2.46
C ILE A 76 15.18 4.85 -2.92
N GLY A 77 14.32 4.00 -3.50
CA GLY A 77 14.72 2.74 -4.12
C GLY A 77 13.55 2.18 -4.92
N GLU A 78 13.86 1.60 -6.08
CA GLU A 78 12.88 1.01 -6.97
C GLU A 78 13.50 -0.15 -7.74
N ILE A 79 12.78 -1.27 -7.83
CA ILE A 79 13.10 -2.42 -8.69
C ILE A 79 11.81 -2.82 -9.39
N GLY A 80 11.71 -2.60 -10.71
CA GLY A 80 10.53 -2.92 -11.51
C GLY A 80 9.26 -2.13 -11.13
N GLY A 81 9.38 -0.98 -10.48
CA GLY A 81 8.23 -0.23 -9.95
C GLY A 81 7.23 0.26 -10.98
N GLU A 82 7.62 0.32 -12.26
CA GLU A 82 6.75 0.65 -13.40
C GLU A 82 6.29 -0.60 -14.19
N GLU A 83 6.74 -1.80 -13.79
CA GLU A 83 6.24 -3.03 -14.41
C GLU A 83 4.80 -3.31 -14.01
N ILE A 84 4.02 -3.86 -14.97
CA ILE A 84 2.64 -4.23 -14.73
C ILE A 84 2.57 -5.40 -13.76
N ILE A 85 1.76 -5.23 -12.73
CA ILE A 85 1.44 -6.25 -11.72
C ILE A 85 -0.07 -6.46 -11.64
N TYR A 86 -0.48 -7.59 -11.11
CA TYR A 86 -1.85 -7.78 -10.62
C TYR A 86 -1.88 -7.36 -9.15
N PRO A 87 -2.65 -6.31 -8.79
CA PRO A 87 -2.61 -5.71 -7.45
C PRO A 87 -3.26 -6.59 -6.38
N ALA A 88 -4.06 -7.58 -6.77
CA ALA A 88 -4.88 -8.36 -5.85
C ALA A 88 -5.65 -7.43 -4.89
N SER A 89 -5.80 -7.82 -3.63
CA SER A 89 -6.54 -7.01 -2.64
C SER A 89 -5.90 -5.67 -2.27
N MET A 90 -4.75 -5.28 -2.82
CA MET A 90 -4.29 -3.88 -2.72
C MET A 90 -5.24 -2.92 -3.45
N THR A 91 -6.02 -3.39 -4.42
CA THR A 91 -7.16 -2.70 -5.05
C THR A 91 -8.10 -2.06 -4.02
N LYS A 92 -8.31 -2.73 -2.88
CA LYS A 92 -9.22 -2.28 -1.82
C LYS A 92 -8.81 -0.94 -1.16
N ILE A 93 -7.56 -0.51 -1.35
CA ILE A 93 -7.13 0.85 -0.97
C ILE A 93 -7.91 1.88 -1.80
N MET A 94 -8.04 1.65 -3.12
CA MET A 94 -8.83 2.53 -4.00
C MET A 94 -10.31 2.47 -3.64
N THR A 95 -10.84 1.27 -3.44
CA THR A 95 -12.25 1.07 -3.06
C THR A 95 -12.58 1.83 -1.77
N ALA A 96 -11.74 1.69 -0.75
CA ALA A 96 -11.97 2.35 0.54
C ALA A 96 -11.88 3.88 0.44
N ILE A 97 -10.85 4.44 -0.22
CA ILE A 97 -10.70 5.89 -0.30
C ILE A 97 -11.78 6.55 -1.15
N VAL A 98 -12.19 5.92 -2.26
CA VAL A 98 -13.31 6.41 -3.07
C VAL A 98 -14.61 6.36 -2.27
N ALA A 99 -14.88 5.26 -1.56
CA ALA A 99 -16.08 5.15 -0.73
C ALA A 99 -16.11 6.22 0.39
N ILE A 100 -15.00 6.48 1.07
CA ILE A 100 -14.91 7.52 2.10
C ILE A 100 -15.19 8.91 1.52
N GLU A 101 -14.75 9.19 0.30
CA GLU A 101 -14.90 10.51 -0.32
C GLU A 101 -16.30 10.73 -0.92
N GLU A 102 -16.96 9.68 -1.39
CA GLU A 102 -18.29 9.77 -2.01
C GLU A 102 -19.43 9.70 -0.97
N LEU A 103 -19.21 9.06 0.18
CA LEU A 103 -20.21 8.97 1.24
C LEU A 103 -20.23 10.26 2.08
N SER A 104 -21.41 10.87 2.19
CA SER A 104 -21.61 12.07 3.02
C SER A 104 -21.75 11.76 4.51
N ASP A 105 -22.11 10.51 4.85
CA ASP A 105 -22.30 10.02 6.22
C ASP A 105 -21.81 8.58 6.31
N LEU A 106 -20.72 8.37 7.04
CA LEU A 106 -20.14 7.04 7.27
C LEU A 106 -20.91 6.22 8.32
N GLU A 107 -21.80 6.83 9.08
CA GLU A 107 -22.69 6.13 10.01
C GLU A 107 -24.00 5.67 9.35
N GLN A 108 -24.24 6.02 8.07
CA GLN A 108 -25.42 5.52 7.35
C GLN A 108 -25.46 4.00 7.33
N GLU A 109 -26.67 3.45 7.46
CA GLU A 109 -26.92 2.03 7.40
C GLU A 109 -27.07 1.55 5.96
N ILE A 110 -26.42 0.43 5.64
CA ILE A 110 -26.47 -0.25 4.35
C ILE A 110 -26.91 -1.68 4.61
N THR A 111 -27.93 -2.15 3.87
CA THR A 111 -28.40 -3.53 3.93
C THR A 111 -27.74 -4.33 2.81
N LEU A 112 -27.05 -5.40 3.16
CA LEU A 112 -26.41 -6.29 2.20
C LEU A 112 -27.46 -7.21 1.57
N THR A 113 -27.61 -7.18 0.25
CA THR A 113 -28.52 -8.04 -0.48
C THR A 113 -27.85 -9.36 -0.89
N SER A 114 -28.64 -10.41 -1.15
CA SER A 114 -28.10 -11.72 -1.59
C SER A 114 -27.25 -11.62 -2.85
N ASP A 115 -27.56 -10.69 -3.73
CA ASP A 115 -26.85 -10.51 -5.01
C ASP A 115 -25.42 -10.02 -4.81
N MET A 116 -25.13 -9.29 -3.69
CA MET A 116 -23.79 -8.83 -3.33
C MET A 116 -22.82 -9.96 -2.96
N PHE A 117 -23.35 -11.17 -2.74
CA PHE A 117 -22.56 -12.37 -2.43
C PHE A 117 -22.42 -13.31 -3.62
N ALA A 118 -23.07 -13.00 -4.76
CA ALA A 118 -23.08 -13.87 -5.91
C ALA A 118 -21.66 -14.09 -6.46
N GLY A 119 -21.27 -15.36 -6.64
CA GLY A 119 -20.00 -15.76 -7.22
C GLY A 119 -18.76 -15.55 -6.30
N LEU A 120 -18.91 -15.00 -5.10
CA LEU A 120 -17.77 -14.77 -4.21
C LEU A 120 -17.15 -16.07 -3.71
N TYR A 121 -17.97 -17.05 -3.39
CA TYR A 121 -17.50 -18.36 -2.94
C TYR A 121 -16.77 -19.13 -4.06
N GLU A 122 -17.30 -19.12 -5.26
CA GLU A 122 -16.73 -19.81 -6.42
C GLU A 122 -15.39 -19.21 -6.86
N ARG A 123 -15.17 -17.92 -6.57
CA ARG A 123 -13.94 -17.18 -6.84
C ARG A 123 -12.94 -17.18 -5.68
N ASP A 124 -13.21 -17.98 -4.62
CA ASP A 124 -12.39 -18.01 -3.40
C ASP A 124 -12.16 -16.60 -2.79
N ALA A 125 -13.16 -15.72 -2.91
CA ALA A 125 -13.07 -14.37 -2.40
C ALA A 125 -13.08 -14.36 -0.86
N THR A 126 -12.15 -13.62 -0.27
CA THR A 126 -12.17 -13.40 1.18
C THR A 126 -13.38 -12.57 1.56
N GLN A 127 -14.09 -12.97 2.61
CA GLN A 127 -15.27 -12.29 3.14
C GLN A 127 -15.01 -11.86 4.59
N ALA A 128 -15.61 -10.74 5.00
CA ALA A 128 -15.55 -10.23 6.35
C ALA A 128 -16.43 -11.02 7.34
N GLY A 129 -17.51 -11.62 6.82
CA GLY A 129 -18.42 -12.47 7.56
C GLY A 129 -19.84 -11.94 7.71
N PHE A 130 -20.15 -10.81 7.13
CA PHE A 130 -21.53 -10.33 7.02
C PHE A 130 -22.38 -11.29 6.18
N GLN A 131 -23.68 -11.24 6.39
CA GLN A 131 -24.64 -12.14 5.76
C GLN A 131 -25.64 -11.37 4.88
N PRO A 132 -26.30 -12.04 3.91
CA PRO A 132 -27.45 -11.46 3.21
C PRO A 132 -28.52 -10.97 4.20
N ASP A 133 -29.17 -9.86 3.86
CA ASP A 133 -30.20 -9.17 4.66
C ASP A 133 -29.68 -8.56 5.99
N GLU A 134 -28.35 -8.53 6.18
CA GLU A 134 -27.73 -7.85 7.30
C GLU A 134 -27.63 -6.34 7.04
N THR A 135 -28.02 -5.54 8.03
CA THR A 135 -27.93 -4.08 7.99
C THR A 135 -26.79 -3.60 8.88
N VAL A 136 -25.82 -2.88 8.29
CA VAL A 136 -24.59 -2.47 8.93
C VAL A 136 -24.23 -1.04 8.55
N ARG A 137 -23.41 -0.37 9.36
CA ARG A 137 -22.96 0.99 9.04
C ARG A 137 -21.90 0.97 7.93
N ALA A 138 -21.87 2.00 7.13
CA ALA A 138 -20.85 2.16 6.09
C ALA A 138 -19.42 2.13 6.64
N ILE A 139 -19.19 2.74 7.82
CA ILE A 139 -17.87 2.68 8.48
C ILE A 139 -17.45 1.25 8.82
N ASP A 140 -18.38 0.38 9.26
CA ASP A 140 -18.08 -1.01 9.57
C ASP A 140 -17.78 -1.82 8.31
N LEU A 141 -18.42 -1.48 7.17
CA LEU A 141 -18.06 -2.04 5.87
C LEU A 141 -16.64 -1.62 5.45
N LEU A 142 -16.25 -0.37 5.66
CA LEU A 142 -14.87 0.10 5.36
C LEU A 142 -13.82 -0.65 6.18
N TYR A 143 -14.07 -0.90 7.46
CA TYR A 143 -13.21 -1.78 8.27
C TYR A 143 -13.20 -3.21 7.73
N GLY A 144 -14.36 -3.73 7.30
CA GLY A 144 -14.48 -5.04 6.65
C GLY A 144 -13.69 -5.14 5.34
N VAL A 145 -13.66 -4.09 4.53
CA VAL A 145 -12.84 -3.98 3.31
C VAL A 145 -11.36 -4.07 3.63
N MET A 146 -10.91 -3.29 4.62
CA MET A 146 -9.48 -3.08 4.83
C MET A 146 -8.83 -4.14 5.72
N LEU A 147 -9.45 -4.54 6.82
CA LEU A 147 -8.83 -5.43 7.81
C LEU A 147 -8.85 -6.90 7.36
N PRO A 148 -10.03 -7.58 7.28
CA PRO A 148 -10.09 -8.97 6.83
C PRO A 148 -10.07 -9.09 5.30
N SER A 149 -10.16 -7.98 4.55
CA SER A 149 -10.22 -7.99 3.08
C SER A 149 -11.56 -8.46 2.49
N GLY A 150 -12.69 -8.13 3.13
CA GLY A 150 -14.05 -8.56 2.77
C GLY A 150 -14.48 -8.07 1.39
N ALA A 151 -14.78 -9.00 0.49
CA ALA A 151 -15.24 -8.70 -0.86
C ALA A 151 -16.71 -8.23 -0.86
N GLU A 152 -17.58 -8.85 -0.06
CA GLU A 152 -18.98 -8.43 0.10
C GLU A 152 -19.10 -6.98 0.57
N CYS A 153 -18.16 -6.52 1.41
CA CYS A 153 -18.11 -5.15 1.87
C CYS A 153 -17.79 -4.18 0.73
N CYS A 154 -16.90 -4.57 -0.20
CA CYS A 154 -16.59 -3.76 -1.37
C CYS A 154 -17.80 -3.58 -2.26
N ILE A 155 -18.50 -4.68 -2.55
CA ILE A 155 -19.68 -4.68 -3.42
C ILE A 155 -20.83 -3.89 -2.76
N ALA A 156 -21.05 -4.06 -1.45
CA ALA A 156 -22.09 -3.33 -0.72
C ALA A 156 -21.85 -1.80 -0.74
N LEU A 157 -20.61 -1.36 -0.54
CA LEU A 157 -20.25 0.06 -0.67
C LEU A 157 -20.45 0.56 -2.10
N ALA A 158 -19.99 -0.21 -3.08
CA ALA A 158 -20.10 0.15 -4.50
C ALA A 158 -21.56 0.30 -4.95
N ASP A 159 -22.41 -0.67 -4.60
CA ASP A 159 -23.83 -0.63 -4.93
C ASP A 159 -24.54 0.55 -4.24
N SER A 160 -24.24 0.80 -2.96
CA SER A 160 -24.80 1.92 -2.23
C SER A 160 -24.42 3.29 -2.78
N ILE A 161 -23.20 3.44 -3.33
CA ILE A 161 -22.66 4.72 -3.81
C ILE A 161 -23.02 4.97 -5.28
N ALA A 162 -22.83 3.95 -6.13
CA ALA A 162 -22.93 4.10 -7.58
C ALA A 162 -24.10 3.30 -8.20
N GLY A 163 -24.84 2.55 -7.39
CA GLY A 163 -25.96 1.71 -7.85
C GLY A 163 -25.52 0.41 -8.52
N SER A 164 -24.22 0.21 -8.72
CA SER A 164 -23.62 -1.06 -9.18
C SER A 164 -22.10 -1.06 -8.97
N GLU A 165 -21.49 -2.25 -9.02
CA GLU A 165 -20.03 -2.39 -8.97
C GLU A 165 -19.38 -1.73 -10.19
N GLU A 166 -19.94 -1.87 -11.40
CA GLU A 166 -19.44 -1.27 -12.63
C GLU A 166 -19.40 0.27 -12.53
N GLY A 167 -20.47 0.88 -12.03
CA GLY A 167 -20.53 2.33 -11.82
C GLY A 167 -19.48 2.81 -10.82
N PHE A 168 -19.20 2.03 -9.78
CA PHE A 168 -18.17 2.34 -8.81
C PHE A 168 -16.75 2.17 -9.39
N VAL A 169 -16.53 1.15 -10.22
CA VAL A 169 -15.25 0.94 -10.93
C VAL A 169 -14.94 2.12 -11.86
N GLU A 170 -15.95 2.74 -12.48
CA GLU A 170 -15.75 3.99 -13.24
C GLU A 170 -15.21 5.12 -12.34
N LEU A 171 -15.72 5.25 -11.09
CA LEU A 171 -15.19 6.23 -10.13
C LEU A 171 -13.75 5.89 -9.72
N MET A 172 -13.42 4.61 -9.52
CA MET A 172 -12.05 4.15 -9.21
C MET A 172 -11.09 4.52 -10.33
N ASN A 173 -11.43 4.25 -11.59
CA ASN A 173 -10.59 4.56 -12.75
C ASN A 173 -10.45 6.07 -12.96
N GLN A 174 -11.51 6.86 -12.77
CA GLN A 174 -11.42 8.32 -12.77
C GLN A 174 -10.51 8.86 -11.65
N LYS A 175 -10.52 8.24 -10.48
CA LYS A 175 -9.60 8.57 -9.39
C LYS A 175 -8.18 8.23 -9.76
N ALA A 176 -7.92 7.07 -10.34
CA ALA A 176 -6.59 6.67 -10.82
C ALA A 176 -6.02 7.67 -11.82
N GLU A 177 -6.81 8.09 -12.81
CA GLU A 177 -6.42 9.14 -13.76
C GLU A 177 -6.08 10.46 -13.06
N LYS A 178 -6.93 10.94 -12.14
CA LYS A 178 -6.69 12.17 -11.37
C LYS A 178 -5.43 12.12 -10.52
N LEU A 179 -5.03 10.92 -10.06
CA LEU A 179 -3.81 10.71 -9.27
C LEU A 179 -2.56 10.52 -10.14
N GLY A 180 -2.71 10.38 -11.47
CA GLY A 180 -1.61 10.11 -12.39
C GLY A 180 -1.10 8.67 -12.29
N MET A 181 -2.00 7.71 -12.03
CA MET A 181 -1.71 6.28 -11.99
C MET A 181 -1.80 5.71 -13.41
N ASP A 182 -0.86 6.11 -14.27
CA ASP A 182 -0.92 5.86 -15.72
C ASP A 182 -0.78 4.37 -16.11
N GLY A 183 -0.24 3.54 -15.21
CA GLY A 183 -0.08 2.09 -15.39
C GLY A 183 -1.20 1.28 -14.73
N THR A 184 -2.37 1.88 -14.43
CA THR A 184 -3.41 1.25 -13.62
C THR A 184 -4.75 1.20 -14.36
N HIS A 185 -5.42 0.05 -14.30
CA HIS A 185 -6.80 -0.13 -14.71
C HIS A 185 -7.52 -1.10 -13.77
N PHE A 186 -8.66 -0.70 -13.23
CA PHE A 186 -9.50 -1.50 -12.36
C PHE A 186 -10.70 -2.06 -13.14
N CYS A 187 -11.02 -3.35 -12.92
CA CYS A 187 -12.20 -4.02 -13.48
C CYS A 187 -13.22 -4.41 -12.42
N ASP A 188 -12.80 -4.49 -11.15
CA ASP A 188 -13.66 -4.78 -10.01
C ASP A 188 -13.19 -4.01 -8.77
N THR A 189 -13.99 -4.08 -7.70
CA THR A 189 -13.73 -3.39 -6.43
C THR A 189 -12.86 -4.19 -5.46
N THR A 190 -12.60 -5.46 -5.76
CA THR A 190 -12.06 -6.45 -4.82
C THR A 190 -10.61 -6.82 -5.08
N GLY A 191 -10.15 -6.70 -6.33
CA GLY A 191 -8.85 -7.17 -6.81
C GLY A 191 -8.82 -8.67 -7.07
N LEU A 192 -9.96 -9.31 -7.30
CA LEU A 192 -10.02 -10.65 -7.84
C LEU A 192 -9.43 -10.67 -9.24
N HIS A 193 -8.77 -11.78 -9.60
CA HIS A 193 -7.99 -11.80 -10.84
C HIS A 193 -8.86 -11.60 -12.09
N ASP A 194 -8.45 -10.63 -12.90
CA ASP A 194 -8.87 -10.38 -14.25
C ASP A 194 -7.63 -9.91 -15.04
N PRO A 195 -7.39 -10.39 -16.28
CA PRO A 195 -6.24 -9.97 -17.09
C PRO A 195 -6.18 -8.45 -17.37
N ASP A 196 -7.34 -7.79 -17.38
CA ASP A 196 -7.46 -6.35 -17.61
C ASP A 196 -7.45 -5.54 -16.28
N HIS A 197 -7.38 -6.21 -15.11
CA HIS A 197 -7.26 -5.60 -13.79
C HIS A 197 -5.78 -5.56 -13.37
N TYR A 198 -5.11 -4.45 -13.61
CA TYR A 198 -3.67 -4.31 -13.40
C TYR A 198 -3.29 -2.97 -12.78
N SER A 199 -2.08 -2.91 -12.25
CA SER A 199 -1.46 -1.68 -11.72
C SER A 199 0.07 -1.77 -11.84
N THR A 200 0.77 -0.84 -11.18
CA THR A 200 2.21 -0.89 -10.96
C THR A 200 2.50 -0.67 -9.47
N ALA A 201 3.65 -1.11 -8.98
CA ALA A 201 4.04 -0.85 -7.58
C ALA A 201 4.13 0.66 -7.30
N LYS A 202 4.57 1.43 -8.28
CA LYS A 202 4.62 2.90 -8.24
C LYS A 202 3.23 3.51 -8.08
N ASP A 203 2.26 3.06 -8.87
CA ASP A 203 0.90 3.60 -8.82
C ASP A 203 0.19 3.25 -7.50
N ILE A 204 0.37 2.02 -6.98
CA ILE A 204 -0.13 1.64 -5.66
C ILE A 204 0.51 2.50 -4.56
N ALA A 205 1.80 2.85 -4.67
CA ALA A 205 2.43 3.76 -3.72
C ALA A 205 1.87 5.19 -3.80
N ILE A 206 1.57 5.69 -5.02
CA ILE A 206 0.87 6.96 -5.23
C ILE A 206 -0.51 6.93 -4.55
N LEU A 207 -1.26 5.85 -4.76
CA LEU A 207 -2.57 5.64 -4.17
C LEU A 207 -2.51 5.61 -2.65
N LEU A 208 -1.64 4.80 -2.05
CA LEU A 208 -1.50 4.70 -0.60
C LEU A 208 -1.09 6.05 0.01
N LYS A 209 -0.14 6.76 -0.63
CA LYS A 209 0.27 8.10 -0.21
C LYS A 209 -0.89 9.10 -0.20
N TYR A 210 -1.78 8.99 -1.18
CA TYR A 210 -2.97 9.82 -1.22
C TYR A 210 -3.94 9.44 -0.11
N ALA A 211 -4.23 8.15 0.03
CA ALA A 211 -5.23 7.63 0.95
C ALA A 211 -4.90 7.90 2.43
N ILE A 212 -3.65 7.74 2.86
CA ILE A 212 -3.24 7.98 4.27
C ILE A 212 -3.28 9.46 4.70
N ARG A 213 -3.55 10.39 3.78
CA ARG A 213 -3.81 11.80 4.13
C ARG A 213 -5.24 12.03 4.61
N ASN A 214 -6.13 11.10 4.33
CA ASN A 214 -7.48 11.10 4.86
C ASN A 214 -7.45 10.47 6.25
N ASP A 215 -7.91 11.22 7.27
CA ASP A 215 -7.83 10.79 8.66
C ASP A 215 -8.62 9.51 8.93
N THR A 216 -9.80 9.35 8.33
CA THR A 216 -10.62 8.14 8.46
C THR A 216 -9.93 6.93 7.84
N PHE A 217 -9.37 7.08 6.63
CA PHE A 217 -8.63 5.99 5.99
C PHE A 217 -7.41 5.59 6.82
N ARG A 218 -6.68 6.58 7.35
CA ARG A 218 -5.51 6.36 8.21
C ARG A 218 -5.90 5.59 9.47
N GLU A 219 -6.96 5.99 10.16
CA GLU A 219 -7.45 5.29 11.35
C GLU A 219 -7.78 3.82 11.05
N ILE A 220 -8.46 3.57 9.92
CA ILE A 220 -8.82 2.20 9.52
C ILE A 220 -7.59 1.35 9.24
N ILE A 221 -6.64 1.82 8.40
CA ILE A 221 -5.49 1.01 7.98
C ILE A 221 -4.47 0.80 9.11
N GLU A 222 -4.44 1.68 10.12
CA GLU A 222 -3.61 1.57 11.32
C GLU A 222 -4.21 0.63 12.37
N SER A 223 -5.50 0.29 12.25
CA SER A 223 -6.19 -0.52 13.26
C SER A 223 -5.79 -1.99 13.17
N PRO A 224 -5.31 -2.62 14.26
CA PRO A 224 -5.03 -4.05 14.28
C PRO A 224 -6.30 -4.89 14.26
N TYR A 225 -7.38 -4.38 14.80
CA TYR A 225 -8.72 -4.99 14.84
C TYR A 225 -9.80 -3.92 14.94
N HIS A 226 -11.04 -4.31 14.60
CA HIS A 226 -12.24 -3.51 14.78
C HIS A 226 -13.40 -4.43 15.16
N SER A 227 -14.22 -4.02 16.13
CA SER A 227 -15.45 -4.72 16.49
C SER A 227 -16.65 -3.88 16.13
N THR A 228 -17.55 -4.44 15.33
CA THR A 228 -18.80 -3.77 14.97
C THR A 228 -19.78 -3.78 16.16
N PRO A 229 -20.72 -2.86 16.22
CA PRO A 229 -21.88 -3.02 17.08
C PRO A 229 -22.71 -4.24 16.67
N GLY A 230 -23.67 -4.63 17.51
CA GLY A 230 -24.63 -5.69 17.17
C GLY A 230 -25.51 -5.27 15.99
N THR A 231 -25.78 -6.23 15.09
CA THR A 231 -26.64 -6.08 13.93
C THR A 231 -27.93 -6.90 14.08
N ASN A 232 -28.80 -6.85 13.09
CA ASN A 232 -30.00 -7.69 13.04
C ASN A 232 -29.69 -9.19 12.87
N ILE A 233 -28.47 -9.56 12.41
CA ILE A 233 -28.05 -10.96 12.21
C ILE A 233 -26.97 -11.36 13.23
N HIS A 234 -26.01 -10.48 13.51
CA HIS A 234 -24.97 -10.70 14.52
C HIS A 234 -25.21 -9.81 15.74
N PRO A 235 -26.04 -10.24 16.71
CA PRO A 235 -26.42 -9.39 17.85
C PRO A 235 -25.25 -9.00 18.76
N ASP A 236 -24.14 -9.76 18.75
CA ASP A 236 -22.91 -9.46 19.47
C ASP A 236 -21.86 -8.72 18.61
N GLY A 237 -22.21 -8.40 17.35
CA GLY A 237 -21.30 -7.82 16.36
C GLY A 237 -20.29 -8.83 15.83
N ILE A 238 -19.38 -8.33 14.96
CA ILE A 238 -18.27 -9.09 14.39
C ILE A 238 -16.96 -8.38 14.74
N THR A 239 -15.91 -9.14 15.05
CA THR A 239 -14.57 -8.57 15.21
C THR A 239 -13.69 -8.92 14.01
N PHE A 240 -13.24 -7.91 13.30
CA PHE A 240 -12.30 -8.01 12.22
C PHE A 240 -10.87 -7.86 12.73
N TYR A 241 -9.94 -8.59 12.14
CA TYR A 241 -8.52 -8.46 12.39
C TYR A 241 -7.79 -8.09 11.11
N SER A 242 -6.81 -7.21 11.22
CA SER A 242 -5.95 -6.86 10.09
C SER A 242 -5.16 -8.07 9.62
N SER A 243 -5.30 -8.41 8.35
CA SER A 243 -4.55 -9.52 7.72
C SER A 243 -3.02 -9.30 7.78
N MET A 244 -2.55 -8.04 7.80
CA MET A 244 -1.15 -7.72 8.00
C MET A 244 -0.71 -7.91 9.46
N PHE A 245 -1.41 -7.27 10.41
CA PHE A 245 -1.01 -7.32 11.82
C PHE A 245 -1.18 -8.71 12.46
N ASN A 246 -2.08 -9.56 11.95
CA ASN A 246 -2.16 -10.97 12.37
C ASN A 246 -0.86 -11.75 12.12
N HIS A 247 -0.09 -11.35 11.10
CA HIS A 247 1.22 -11.93 10.77
C HIS A 247 2.39 -11.07 11.25
N LEU A 248 2.12 -9.90 11.82
CA LEU A 248 3.09 -8.95 12.35
C LEU A 248 2.63 -8.46 13.74
N PRO A 249 2.66 -9.31 14.77
CA PRO A 249 2.18 -8.94 16.09
C PRO A 249 3.05 -7.88 16.79
N ASP A 250 4.31 -7.75 16.39
CA ASP A 250 5.21 -6.66 16.78
C ASP A 250 5.61 -5.86 15.54
N PRO A 251 5.02 -4.67 15.32
CA PRO A 251 5.33 -3.83 14.18
C PRO A 251 6.59 -2.97 14.35
N THR A 252 7.34 -3.15 15.46
CA THR A 252 8.53 -2.37 15.75
C THR A 252 9.64 -2.67 14.75
N VAL A 253 10.28 -1.63 14.25
CA VAL A 253 11.46 -1.68 13.38
C VAL A 253 12.53 -0.74 13.90
N THR A 254 13.76 -0.87 13.40
CA THR A 254 14.87 0.01 13.80
C THR A 254 14.50 1.47 13.58
N GLY A 255 14.54 2.25 14.64
CA GLY A 255 14.22 3.69 14.61
C GLY A 255 12.76 4.05 14.48
N GLY A 256 11.81 3.06 14.54
CA GLY A 256 10.40 3.36 14.35
C GLY A 256 9.47 2.17 14.40
N LYS A 257 8.37 2.26 13.66
CA LYS A 257 7.37 1.18 13.58
C LYS A 257 6.61 1.19 12.24
N ILE A 258 6.13 0.03 11.81
CA ILE A 258 5.16 -0.11 10.72
C ILE A 258 3.80 0.34 11.26
N LEU A 259 3.17 1.31 10.59
CA LEU A 259 1.93 1.92 11.03
C LEU A 259 0.70 1.20 10.51
N GLY A 260 0.75 0.71 9.27
CA GLY A 260 -0.36 0.04 8.64
C GLY A 260 -0.02 -0.53 7.27
N GLY A 261 -0.94 -1.31 6.72
CA GLY A 261 -0.78 -1.86 5.38
C GLY A 261 -1.95 -2.73 4.93
N LYS A 262 -1.99 -2.98 3.61
CA LYS A 262 -2.95 -3.86 2.97
C LYS A 262 -2.23 -4.98 2.25
N THR A 263 -2.51 -6.22 2.64
CA THR A 263 -2.03 -7.43 1.95
C THR A 263 -2.89 -7.74 0.73
N GLY A 264 -2.32 -8.45 -0.23
CA GLY A 264 -3.03 -9.00 -1.38
C GLY A 264 -2.47 -10.36 -1.78
N PHE A 265 -3.34 -11.22 -2.30
CA PHE A 265 -2.95 -12.49 -2.87
C PHE A 265 -3.97 -12.95 -3.92
N THR A 266 -3.50 -13.36 -5.07
CA THR A 266 -4.13 -14.28 -5.99
C THR A 266 -3.06 -15.23 -6.54
N ASN A 267 -3.46 -16.33 -7.20
CA ASN A 267 -2.48 -17.25 -7.80
C ASN A 267 -1.60 -16.57 -8.86
N ASP A 268 -2.13 -15.55 -9.54
CA ASP A 268 -1.44 -14.82 -10.61
C ASP A 268 -0.62 -13.64 -10.07
N ALA A 269 -1.11 -12.98 -9.02
CA ALA A 269 -0.43 -11.86 -8.38
C ALA A 269 0.74 -12.28 -7.47
N GLY A 270 0.65 -13.49 -6.88
CA GLY A 270 1.50 -13.84 -5.73
C GLY A 270 1.13 -13.04 -4.49
N LEU A 271 1.96 -13.08 -3.47
CA LEU A 271 1.79 -12.29 -2.25
C LEU A 271 2.24 -10.84 -2.50
N CYS A 272 1.37 -9.91 -2.14
CA CYS A 272 1.54 -8.47 -2.31
C CYS A 272 1.34 -7.74 -0.98
N LEU A 273 2.00 -6.61 -0.80
CA LEU A 273 1.83 -5.73 0.35
C LEU A 273 2.03 -4.27 -0.05
N ALA A 274 1.08 -3.42 0.31
CA ALA A 274 1.26 -1.98 0.37
C ALA A 274 1.23 -1.56 1.84
N SER A 275 2.32 -1.01 2.36
CA SER A 275 2.49 -0.65 3.76
C SER A 275 3.17 0.69 3.93
N TYR A 276 3.11 1.25 5.14
CA TYR A 276 3.88 2.41 5.50
C TYR A 276 4.36 2.34 6.95
N ALA A 277 5.45 3.04 7.24
CA ALA A 277 6.12 3.06 8.52
C ALA A 277 6.60 4.47 8.84
N GLU A 278 6.67 4.79 10.13
CA GLU A 278 7.39 5.96 10.62
C GLU A 278 8.77 5.51 11.10
N ILE A 279 9.82 6.14 10.58
CA ILE A 279 11.21 5.88 10.94
C ILE A 279 11.89 7.23 11.14
N ASP A 280 12.44 7.46 12.31
CA ASP A 280 13.10 8.72 12.69
C ASP A 280 12.23 9.96 12.37
N GLY A 281 10.92 9.87 12.71
CA GLY A 281 9.94 10.94 12.49
C GLY A 281 9.61 11.21 11.02
N THR A 282 9.99 10.30 10.10
CA THR A 282 9.68 10.38 8.68
C THR A 282 8.82 9.18 8.27
N GLU A 283 7.76 9.42 7.53
CA GLU A 283 6.93 8.34 6.97
C GLU A 283 7.48 7.84 5.63
N TYR A 284 7.54 6.52 5.50
CA TYR A 284 7.97 5.80 4.31
C TYR A 284 6.89 4.85 3.86
N ILE A 285 6.63 4.82 2.56
CA ILE A 285 5.73 3.87 1.91
C ILE A 285 6.55 2.80 1.22
N LEU A 286 6.13 1.55 1.36
CA LEU A 286 6.69 0.39 0.69
C LEU A 286 5.57 -0.39 0.01
N VAL A 287 5.77 -0.71 -1.27
CA VAL A 287 4.93 -1.63 -2.02
C VAL A 287 5.79 -2.77 -2.54
N THR A 288 5.37 -3.99 -2.27
CA THR A 288 5.98 -5.22 -2.79
C THR A 288 4.90 -6.06 -3.47
N ALA A 289 5.24 -6.73 -4.57
CA ALA A 289 4.35 -7.60 -5.32
C ALA A 289 5.10 -8.81 -5.89
N GLY A 290 4.36 -9.85 -6.26
CA GLY A 290 4.93 -10.99 -6.99
C GLY A 290 5.72 -11.98 -6.13
N ALA A 291 5.52 -12.07 -4.83
CA ALA A 291 6.19 -13.06 -4.01
C ALA A 291 5.47 -14.42 -4.06
N PHE A 292 6.15 -15.45 -4.60
CA PHE A 292 5.60 -16.81 -4.80
C PHE A 292 6.27 -17.84 -3.91
N SER A 293 6.40 -17.58 -2.62
CA SER A 293 6.95 -18.53 -1.66
C SER A 293 5.96 -18.79 -0.52
N ALA A 294 6.19 -19.88 0.22
CA ALA A 294 5.38 -20.22 1.38
C ALA A 294 5.65 -19.23 2.54
N GLY A 295 4.67 -19.06 3.41
CA GLY A 295 4.77 -18.17 4.57
C GLY A 295 4.32 -16.74 4.25
N THR A 296 5.00 -15.78 4.85
CA THR A 296 4.67 -14.35 4.76
C THR A 296 5.82 -13.49 4.22
N PRO A 297 6.48 -13.89 3.10
CA PRO A 297 7.68 -13.20 2.61
C PRO A 297 7.46 -11.71 2.32
N HIS A 298 6.27 -11.32 1.86
CA HIS A 298 5.91 -9.91 1.62
C HIS A 298 5.95 -9.06 2.91
N ILE A 299 5.62 -9.66 4.07
CA ILE A 299 5.70 -9.00 5.38
C ILE A 299 7.14 -9.04 5.89
N ASP A 300 7.83 -10.17 5.77
CA ASP A 300 9.23 -10.33 6.20
C ASP A 300 10.16 -9.39 5.42
N ASP A 301 9.92 -9.23 4.11
CA ASP A 301 10.62 -8.28 3.26
C ASP A 301 10.37 -6.83 3.72
N ALA A 302 9.13 -6.47 4.06
CA ALA A 302 8.79 -5.14 4.55
C ALA A 302 9.53 -4.84 5.87
N VAL A 303 9.49 -5.75 6.84
CA VAL A 303 10.24 -5.62 8.11
C VAL A 303 11.74 -5.44 7.86
N THR A 304 12.31 -6.25 6.95
CA THR A 304 13.73 -6.20 6.60
C THR A 304 14.10 -4.84 6.00
N ILE A 305 13.27 -4.31 5.09
CA ILE A 305 13.53 -3.04 4.41
C ILE A 305 13.40 -1.88 5.38
N TYR A 306 12.35 -1.84 6.19
CA TYR A 306 12.17 -0.79 7.17
C TYR A 306 13.27 -0.79 8.25
N ASN A 307 13.74 -1.97 8.70
CA ASN A 307 14.91 -2.05 9.59
C ASN A 307 16.16 -1.43 8.98
N ARG A 308 16.44 -1.70 7.71
CA ARG A 308 17.59 -1.14 6.99
C ARG A 308 17.49 0.37 6.80
N LEU A 309 16.28 0.88 6.55
CA LEU A 309 16.04 2.33 6.50
C LEU A 309 16.35 2.97 7.85
N GLY A 310 15.93 2.33 8.95
CA GLY A 310 16.24 2.80 10.30
C GLY A 310 17.73 2.75 10.62
N GLU A 311 18.42 1.68 10.25
CA GLU A 311 19.89 1.59 10.41
C GLU A 311 20.61 2.70 9.66
N ALA A 312 20.18 2.98 8.41
CA ALA A 312 20.74 4.06 7.60
C ALA A 312 20.45 5.45 8.19
N ALA A 313 19.24 5.67 8.74
CA ALA A 313 18.88 6.92 9.39
C ALA A 313 19.74 7.17 10.65
N LEU A 314 19.89 6.15 11.51
CA LEU A 314 20.72 6.25 12.72
C LEU A 314 22.19 6.51 12.40
N ALA A 315 22.74 5.90 11.36
CA ALA A 315 24.14 6.13 10.95
C ALA A 315 24.42 7.58 10.54
N LEU A 316 23.39 8.30 10.04
CA LEU A 316 23.52 9.72 9.68
C LEU A 316 23.50 10.66 10.89
N HIS A 317 23.06 10.20 12.05
CA HIS A 317 23.10 10.99 13.31
C HIS A 317 24.43 10.85 14.07
N ASP A 318 25.22 9.82 13.75
CA ASP A 318 26.51 9.55 14.42
C ASP A 318 27.69 10.26 13.71
N GLU A 319 27.47 10.93 12.56
CA GLU A 319 28.44 11.76 11.83
C GLU A 319 28.25 13.27 12.11
#